data_e22e8c3cd86d34de4f5422bfa29e3c64
#
_entry.id   e22e8c3cd86d34de4f5422bfa29e3c64
#
_cell.length_a   1.000
_cell.length_b   1.000
_cell.length_c   1.000
_cell.angle_alpha   90.00
_cell.angle_beta   90.00
_cell.angle_gamma   90.00
#
_symmetry.space_group_name_H-M   'P 1'
#
loop_
_entity.id
_entity.type
_entity.pdbx_description
1 polymer ?
#
loop_
_entity_poly.entity_id
_entity_poly.type
_entity_poly.pdbx_seq_one_letter_code
_entity_poly.pdbx_strand_id
1 'polypeptide(L)'
;MELRGVERADVEGQTVLVRVDYNVPLSDGQVADDTRLRASLPTVQYLLEHGAKVVLISHLGRPEGRVVEDLRLAPVAARLEDLLGRPVRQLEDCVGPVVSEAIEQGSPGDVFLLENVRFHHEESTNESGFARELARLGDVYVNDAFAAVHRAHASTVGIADHLPAYAGMLMEREIAALSRLEEPERPYVAIVGGKKARSKLGALRDLAPRVDEILIGGGVALTFLGAYGADVGDSVVDEGLFDEIREIGDAAERGGTTIHLPEDVAIGVDLSPEGEVRTSDARAIPAGWQGLDIGPKTIERFTDRVVTAKTVVWTGPLGAFEVEPFSTGTRRIGEAIAASDAYSVIGGGETGEAMARFGLVDRISYVSTGGGACLALLRGKQLPALEALRS
;
A
#
# COMPACT_ATOMS: atom_id res chain seq x y z
N MET A 1 0.17 -9.57 17.47
CA MET A 1 0.02 -8.24 18.14
C MET A 1 -1.46 -8.02 18.41
N GLU A 2 -1.87 -7.77 19.68
CA GLU A 2 -3.26 -7.48 20.01
C GLU A 2 -3.46 -5.95 20.04
N LEU A 3 -4.43 -5.46 19.25
CA LEU A 3 -4.84 -4.06 19.19
C LEU A 3 -6.16 -3.88 19.96
N ARG A 4 -6.37 -2.69 20.48
CA ARG A 4 -7.66 -2.31 21.03
C ARG A 4 -8.59 -1.90 19.89
N GLY A 5 -9.45 -2.82 19.43
CA GLY A 5 -10.40 -2.59 18.33
C GLY A 5 -11.51 -1.60 18.69
N VAL A 6 -12.04 -0.93 17.66
CA VAL A 6 -13.11 0.09 17.79
C VAL A 6 -14.39 -0.48 18.44
N GLU A 7 -14.63 -1.77 18.32
CA GLU A 7 -15.79 -2.44 18.93
C GLU A 7 -15.75 -2.42 20.47
N ARG A 8 -14.59 -2.12 21.08
CA ARG A 8 -14.40 -1.97 22.53
C ARG A 8 -14.59 -0.53 23.00
N ALA A 9 -14.80 0.42 22.07
CA ALA A 9 -14.99 1.82 22.40
C ALA A 9 -16.46 2.11 22.76
N ASP A 10 -16.67 2.92 23.79
CA ASP A 10 -17.96 3.54 24.03
C ASP A 10 -18.06 4.78 23.15
N VAL A 11 -18.87 4.71 22.09
CA VAL A 11 -18.94 5.75 21.04
C VAL A 11 -20.33 6.40 20.96
N GLU A 12 -21.33 5.90 21.70
CA GLU A 12 -22.69 6.45 21.68
C GLU A 12 -22.72 7.90 22.16
N GLY A 13 -23.18 8.80 21.29
CA GLY A 13 -23.23 10.23 21.56
C GLY A 13 -21.88 10.94 21.57
N GLN A 14 -20.77 10.21 21.35
CA GLN A 14 -19.41 10.77 21.34
C GLN A 14 -19.05 11.36 19.98
N THR A 15 -18.13 12.31 19.98
CA THR A 15 -17.43 12.78 18.79
C THR A 15 -16.20 11.93 18.57
N VAL A 16 -16.19 11.11 17.51
CA VAL A 16 -15.11 10.18 17.20
C VAL A 16 -14.24 10.73 16.08
N LEU A 17 -12.97 10.97 16.38
CA LEU A 17 -11.95 11.36 15.40
C LEU A 17 -11.43 10.10 14.71
N VAL A 18 -11.61 9.99 13.41
CA VAL A 18 -11.17 8.81 12.64
C VAL A 18 -10.06 9.18 11.68
N ARG A 19 -8.86 8.68 11.90
CA ARG A 19 -7.75 8.83 10.95
C ARG A 19 -7.89 7.81 9.83
N VAL A 20 -8.16 8.28 8.65
CA VAL A 20 -8.33 7.48 7.42
C VAL A 20 -7.25 7.82 6.38
N ASP A 21 -7.00 6.95 5.42
CA ASP A 21 -6.08 7.22 4.31
C ASP A 21 -6.84 7.47 3.01
N TYR A 22 -7.15 8.73 2.75
CA TYR A 22 -7.78 9.20 1.51
C TYR A 22 -6.77 9.84 0.56
N ASN A 23 -5.51 9.39 0.61
CA ASN A 23 -4.48 9.78 -0.35
C ASN A 23 -4.68 9.02 -1.67
N VAL A 24 -5.66 9.45 -2.43
CA VAL A 24 -6.14 8.85 -3.68
C VAL A 24 -5.72 9.66 -4.89
N PRO A 25 -5.60 9.04 -6.09
CA PRO A 25 -5.37 9.81 -7.31
C PRO A 25 -6.60 10.64 -7.67
N LEU A 26 -6.35 11.87 -8.10
CA LEU A 26 -7.36 12.76 -8.67
C LEU A 26 -7.13 12.88 -10.18
N SER A 27 -8.21 12.90 -10.97
CA SER A 27 -8.23 13.21 -12.39
C SER A 27 -9.39 14.15 -12.67
N ASP A 28 -9.13 15.25 -13.36
CA ASP A 28 -10.14 16.27 -13.70
C ASP A 28 -10.95 16.77 -12.48
N GLY A 29 -10.27 16.90 -11.34
CA GLY A 29 -10.88 17.35 -10.09
C GLY A 29 -11.80 16.33 -9.41
N GLN A 30 -11.74 15.06 -9.80
CA GLN A 30 -12.51 13.96 -9.23
C GLN A 30 -11.61 12.84 -8.74
N VAL A 31 -12.12 12.01 -7.81
CA VAL A 31 -11.43 10.80 -7.35
C VAL A 31 -11.41 9.78 -8.48
N ALA A 32 -10.22 9.44 -8.97
CA ALA A 32 -10.04 8.45 -10.04
C ALA A 32 -10.07 6.99 -9.56
N ASP A 33 -9.68 6.77 -8.31
CA ASP A 33 -9.75 5.45 -7.63
C ASP A 33 -10.23 5.64 -6.20
N ASP A 34 -11.37 5.06 -5.86
CA ASP A 34 -12.02 5.17 -4.55
C ASP A 34 -11.78 3.96 -3.62
N THR A 35 -10.87 3.05 -3.99
CA THR A 35 -10.58 1.81 -3.24
C THR A 35 -10.28 2.09 -1.77
N ARG A 36 -9.50 3.13 -1.46
CA ARG A 36 -9.16 3.51 -0.08
C ARG A 36 -10.33 4.08 0.70
N LEU A 37 -11.22 4.83 0.03
CA LEU A 37 -12.44 5.33 0.65
C LEU A 37 -13.33 4.14 1.04
N ARG A 38 -13.56 3.23 0.10
CA ARG A 38 -14.36 2.01 0.35
C ARG A 38 -13.80 1.15 1.47
N ALA A 39 -12.48 1.05 1.58
CA ALA A 39 -11.82 0.24 2.60
C ALA A 39 -12.11 0.73 4.03
N SER A 40 -12.35 2.03 4.23
CA SER A 40 -12.67 2.64 5.54
C SER A 40 -14.17 2.64 5.86
N LEU A 41 -15.06 2.40 4.86
CA LEU A 41 -16.51 2.47 5.08
C LEU A 41 -17.01 1.59 6.23
N PRO A 42 -16.53 0.35 6.41
CA PRO A 42 -16.98 -0.48 7.53
C PRO A 42 -16.78 0.18 8.89
N THR A 43 -15.64 0.84 9.12
CA THR A 43 -15.37 1.57 10.37
C THR A 43 -16.29 2.77 10.50
N VAL A 44 -16.45 3.55 9.45
CA VAL A 44 -17.31 4.75 9.46
C VAL A 44 -18.78 4.37 9.70
N GLN A 45 -19.28 3.35 9.00
CA GLN A 45 -20.65 2.86 9.13
C GLN A 45 -20.91 2.30 10.54
N TYR A 46 -19.99 1.50 11.07
CA TYR A 46 -20.06 1.00 12.43
C TYR A 46 -20.24 2.14 13.45
N LEU A 47 -19.43 3.17 13.37
CA LEU A 47 -19.51 4.32 14.27
C LEU A 47 -20.86 5.06 14.15
N LEU A 48 -21.35 5.24 12.92
CA LEU A 48 -22.62 5.89 12.66
C LEU A 48 -23.83 5.08 13.18
N GLU A 49 -23.79 3.76 13.00
CA GLU A 49 -24.83 2.84 13.51
C GLU A 49 -24.86 2.79 15.04
N HIS A 50 -23.72 3.09 15.69
CA HIS A 50 -23.62 3.17 17.14
C HIS A 50 -23.79 4.61 17.71
N GLY A 51 -24.34 5.52 16.89
CA GLY A 51 -24.75 6.85 17.36
C GLY A 51 -23.60 7.83 17.56
N ALA A 52 -22.43 7.61 16.97
CA ALA A 52 -21.33 8.56 17.01
C ALA A 52 -21.53 9.74 16.05
N LYS A 53 -20.94 10.89 16.38
CA LYS A 53 -20.60 11.95 15.45
C LYS A 53 -19.21 11.67 14.91
N VAL A 54 -19.04 11.57 13.60
CA VAL A 54 -17.78 11.13 12.98
C VAL A 54 -17.03 12.31 12.38
N VAL A 55 -15.78 12.49 12.77
CA VAL A 55 -14.88 13.51 12.22
C VAL A 55 -13.69 12.81 11.57
N LEU A 56 -13.64 12.85 10.26
CA LEU A 56 -12.60 12.19 9.46
C LEU A 56 -11.37 13.08 9.30
N ILE A 57 -10.20 12.51 9.54
CA ILE A 57 -8.90 13.15 9.43
C ILE A 57 -8.13 12.45 8.33
N SER A 58 -7.71 13.17 7.29
CA SER A 58 -6.92 12.59 6.22
C SER A 58 -5.88 13.54 5.65
N HIS A 59 -5.04 12.99 4.77
CA HIS A 59 -4.09 13.74 3.97
C HIS A 59 -4.25 13.40 2.49
N LEU A 60 -3.81 14.31 1.63
CA LEU A 60 -3.72 14.11 0.19
C LEU A 60 -2.38 14.68 -0.31
N GLY A 61 -1.62 13.87 -1.03
CA GLY A 61 -0.33 14.28 -1.61
C GLY A 61 0.75 14.66 -0.59
N ARG A 62 1.64 15.56 -1.03
CA ARG A 62 2.79 16.06 -0.24
C ARG A 62 2.92 17.57 -0.38
N PRO A 63 2.05 18.35 0.26
CA PRO A 63 2.04 19.82 0.14
C PRO A 63 3.13 20.52 0.94
N GLU A 64 3.90 19.78 1.76
CA GLU A 64 5.06 20.28 2.52
C GLU A 64 4.71 21.47 3.46
N GLY A 65 3.59 21.36 4.16
CA GLY A 65 3.17 22.38 5.14
C GLY A 65 2.60 23.65 4.50
N ARG A 66 2.06 23.58 3.30
CA ARG A 66 1.45 24.71 2.59
C ARG A 66 0.12 24.32 2.00
N VAL A 67 -0.81 25.27 1.91
CA VAL A 67 -2.06 25.08 1.19
C VAL A 67 -1.76 24.97 -0.31
N VAL A 68 -2.20 23.86 -0.92
CA VAL A 68 -2.10 23.59 -2.36
C VAL A 68 -3.51 23.24 -2.84
N GLU A 69 -4.07 24.08 -3.74
CA GLU A 69 -5.48 23.96 -4.16
C GLU A 69 -5.80 22.58 -4.75
N ASP A 70 -4.91 22.02 -5.57
CA ASP A 70 -5.09 20.69 -6.19
C ASP A 70 -5.03 19.53 -5.19
N LEU A 71 -4.66 19.81 -3.93
CA LEU A 71 -4.56 18.83 -2.85
C LEU A 71 -5.61 19.05 -1.75
N ARG A 72 -6.65 19.85 -2.03
CA ARG A 72 -7.81 19.97 -1.14
C ARG A 72 -8.67 18.72 -1.16
N LEU A 73 -9.34 18.47 -0.04
CA LEU A 73 -10.14 17.26 0.16
C LEU A 73 -11.59 17.37 -0.33
N ALA A 74 -11.99 18.49 -0.95
CA ALA A 74 -13.35 18.66 -1.47
C ALA A 74 -13.79 17.56 -2.47
N PRO A 75 -12.97 17.10 -3.43
CA PRO A 75 -13.33 15.98 -4.30
C PRO A 75 -13.52 14.67 -3.54
N VAL A 76 -12.73 14.46 -2.48
CA VAL A 76 -12.83 13.29 -1.61
C VAL A 76 -14.11 13.32 -0.80
N ALA A 77 -14.49 14.49 -0.24
CA ALA A 77 -15.75 14.66 0.48
C ALA A 77 -16.96 14.34 -0.40
N ALA A 78 -17.00 14.87 -1.62
CA ALA A 78 -18.07 14.61 -2.58
C ALA A 78 -18.19 13.11 -2.90
N ARG A 79 -17.05 12.43 -3.16
CA ARG A 79 -17.07 11.00 -3.42
C ARG A 79 -17.50 10.19 -2.21
N LEU A 80 -17.09 10.58 -1.00
CA LEU A 80 -17.46 9.91 0.23
C LEU A 80 -18.96 10.08 0.52
N GLU A 81 -19.54 11.23 0.22
CA GLU A 81 -20.98 11.48 0.32
C GLU A 81 -21.77 10.50 -0.56
N ASP A 82 -21.36 10.31 -1.82
CA ASP A 82 -21.96 9.30 -2.71
C ASP A 82 -21.86 7.88 -2.14
N LEU A 83 -20.73 7.51 -1.57
CA LEU A 83 -20.48 6.17 -1.03
C LEU A 83 -21.27 5.89 0.26
N LEU A 84 -21.43 6.89 1.11
CA LEU A 84 -22.17 6.78 2.37
C LEU A 84 -23.68 6.97 2.19
N GLY A 85 -24.10 7.59 1.07
CA GLY A 85 -25.51 7.94 0.83
C GLY A 85 -26.06 8.97 1.84
N ARG A 86 -25.18 9.81 2.40
CA ARG A 86 -25.50 10.86 3.37
C ARG A 86 -24.55 12.03 3.27
N PRO A 87 -24.94 13.24 3.70
CA PRO A 87 -24.09 14.42 3.64
C PRO A 87 -22.76 14.24 4.37
N VAL A 88 -21.68 14.72 3.76
CA VAL A 88 -20.35 14.83 4.35
C VAL A 88 -19.95 16.30 4.39
N ARG A 89 -19.93 16.88 5.57
CA ARG A 89 -19.57 18.28 5.75
C ARG A 89 -18.06 18.45 5.74
N GLN A 90 -17.51 18.91 4.61
CA GLN A 90 -16.11 19.27 4.53
C GLN A 90 -15.86 20.63 5.22
N LEU A 91 -14.79 20.70 6.00
CA LEU A 91 -14.34 21.91 6.69
C LEU A 91 -13.15 22.53 5.96
N GLU A 92 -12.96 23.85 6.10
CA GLU A 92 -11.92 24.58 5.37
C GLU A 92 -10.50 24.43 5.96
N ASP A 93 -10.41 23.94 7.19
CA ASP A 93 -9.16 23.65 7.91
C ASP A 93 -9.32 22.39 8.75
N CYS A 94 -8.24 21.95 9.41
CA CYS A 94 -8.25 20.79 10.28
C CYS A 94 -8.15 21.15 11.78
N VAL A 95 -7.91 22.40 12.15
CA VAL A 95 -7.85 22.93 13.52
C VAL A 95 -8.39 24.35 13.58
N GLY A 96 -8.56 24.87 14.78
CA GLY A 96 -8.93 26.24 15.01
C GLY A 96 -10.42 26.45 15.39
N PRO A 97 -10.77 27.69 15.81
CA PRO A 97 -12.10 27.97 16.38
C PRO A 97 -13.28 27.67 15.46
N VAL A 98 -13.15 27.98 14.17
CA VAL A 98 -14.21 27.75 13.18
C VAL A 98 -14.48 26.25 13.00
N VAL A 99 -13.42 25.43 13.02
CA VAL A 99 -13.51 23.97 12.94
C VAL A 99 -14.20 23.42 14.19
N SER A 100 -13.74 23.84 15.38
CA SER A 100 -14.33 23.40 16.65
C SER A 100 -15.82 23.76 16.75
N GLU A 101 -16.18 25.01 16.43
CA GLU A 101 -17.58 25.47 16.46
C GLU A 101 -18.45 24.68 15.48
N ALA A 102 -17.96 24.40 14.27
CA ALA A 102 -18.71 23.63 13.29
C ALA A 102 -18.98 22.18 13.75
N ILE A 103 -18.02 21.55 14.43
CA ILE A 103 -18.17 20.21 14.98
C ILE A 103 -19.09 20.21 16.21
N GLU A 104 -18.98 21.20 17.09
CA GLU A 104 -19.85 21.36 18.27
C GLU A 104 -21.32 21.51 17.90
N GLN A 105 -21.62 22.23 16.81
CA GLN A 105 -22.99 22.40 16.29
C GLN A 105 -23.55 21.13 15.62
N GLY A 106 -22.71 20.12 15.34
CA GLY A 106 -23.14 18.85 14.75
C GLY A 106 -23.81 17.93 15.76
N SER A 107 -24.60 16.99 15.25
CA SER A 107 -25.37 15.99 15.98
C SER A 107 -24.81 14.57 15.79
N PRO A 108 -25.15 13.63 16.68
CA PRO A 108 -24.90 12.20 16.43
C PRO A 108 -25.42 11.77 15.05
N GLY A 109 -24.60 11.04 14.31
CA GLY A 109 -24.87 10.63 12.94
C GLY A 109 -24.37 11.60 11.86
N ASP A 110 -23.88 12.79 12.22
CA ASP A 110 -23.24 13.69 11.27
C ASP A 110 -21.82 13.21 10.94
N VAL A 111 -21.39 13.48 9.69
CA VAL A 111 -20.05 13.19 9.19
C VAL A 111 -19.36 14.47 8.77
N PHE A 112 -18.19 14.70 9.34
CA PHE A 112 -17.31 15.80 8.98
C PHE A 112 -16.03 15.26 8.34
N LEU A 113 -15.50 15.97 7.35
CA LEU A 113 -14.16 15.74 6.82
C LEU A 113 -13.34 17.01 7.07
N LEU A 114 -12.28 16.91 7.85
CA LEU A 114 -11.32 18.00 8.01
C LEU A 114 -10.56 18.25 6.71
N GLU A 115 -9.99 19.44 6.54
CA GLU A 115 -9.09 19.71 5.43
C GLU A 115 -7.75 18.95 5.61
N ASN A 116 -7.00 18.82 4.54
CA ASN A 116 -5.74 18.10 4.44
C ASN A 116 -4.76 18.49 5.56
N VAL A 117 -4.56 17.58 6.51
CA VAL A 117 -3.70 17.85 7.70
C VAL A 117 -2.25 18.17 7.32
N ARG A 118 -1.80 17.76 6.13
CA ARG A 118 -0.45 18.08 5.64
C ARG A 118 -0.29 19.51 5.11
N PHE A 119 -1.34 20.30 5.10
CA PHE A 119 -1.20 21.75 4.90
C PHE A 119 -0.52 22.41 6.10
N HIS A 120 -0.50 21.73 7.25
CA HIS A 120 0.24 22.12 8.43
C HIS A 120 1.57 21.35 8.52
N HIS A 121 2.67 22.07 8.68
CA HIS A 121 4.00 21.47 8.79
C HIS A 121 4.13 20.61 10.05
N GLU A 122 3.45 21.01 11.10
CA GLU A 122 3.36 20.40 12.42
C GLU A 122 2.85 18.96 12.37
N GLU A 123 2.01 18.62 11.39
CA GLU A 123 1.54 17.25 11.15
C GLU A 123 2.70 16.29 10.95
N SER A 124 3.61 16.61 10.01
CA SER A 124 4.69 15.69 9.63
C SER A 124 5.82 15.64 10.63
N THR A 125 5.96 16.64 11.50
CA THR A 125 6.93 16.70 12.58
C THR A 125 6.42 16.12 13.90
N ASN A 126 5.16 15.66 13.94
CA ASN A 126 4.50 15.16 15.14
C ASN A 126 4.54 16.20 16.29
N GLU A 127 4.24 17.47 15.98
CA GLU A 127 4.30 18.55 16.95
C GLU A 127 3.17 18.40 17.98
N SER A 128 3.52 18.41 19.26
CA SER A 128 2.61 18.11 20.38
C SER A 128 1.46 19.13 20.54
N GLY A 129 1.70 20.41 20.23
CA GLY A 129 0.66 21.44 20.25
C GLY A 129 -0.41 21.19 19.22
N PHE A 130 0.00 20.88 17.98
CA PHE A 130 -0.90 20.55 16.89
C PHE A 130 -1.69 19.24 17.15
N ALA A 131 -1.01 18.21 17.65
CA ALA A 131 -1.67 16.97 18.06
C ALA A 131 -2.75 17.21 19.12
N ARG A 132 -2.49 18.10 20.09
CA ARG A 132 -3.44 18.50 21.10
C ARG A 132 -4.62 19.32 20.54
N GLU A 133 -4.36 20.18 19.56
CA GLU A 133 -5.45 20.92 18.88
C GLU A 133 -6.37 19.98 18.10
N LEU A 134 -5.81 19.00 17.39
CA LEU A 134 -6.60 17.94 16.75
C LEU A 134 -7.42 17.16 17.80
N ALA A 135 -6.79 16.74 18.89
CA ALA A 135 -7.46 15.95 19.93
C ALA A 135 -8.64 16.67 20.61
N ARG A 136 -8.60 18.01 20.69
CA ARG A 136 -9.71 18.81 21.25
C ARG A 136 -11.00 18.76 20.43
N LEU A 137 -10.95 18.28 19.21
CA LEU A 137 -12.10 18.19 18.32
C LEU A 137 -13.01 16.97 18.60
N GLY A 138 -12.60 16.06 19.50
CA GLY A 138 -13.37 14.86 19.78
C GLY A 138 -13.09 14.24 21.14
N ASP A 139 -13.79 13.16 21.42
CA ASP A 139 -13.76 12.44 22.70
C ASP A 139 -13.00 11.11 22.59
N VAL A 140 -13.01 10.49 21.41
CA VAL A 140 -12.40 9.19 21.11
C VAL A 140 -11.61 9.30 19.80
N TYR A 141 -10.47 8.63 19.74
CA TYR A 141 -9.66 8.53 18.52
C TYR A 141 -9.66 7.11 17.95
N VAL A 142 -9.87 6.99 16.66
CA VAL A 142 -9.79 5.72 15.91
C VAL A 142 -8.78 5.87 14.78
N ASN A 143 -7.78 5.00 14.74
CA ASN A 143 -6.84 4.95 13.61
C ASN A 143 -7.23 3.82 12.65
N ASP A 144 -7.63 4.19 11.45
CA ASP A 144 -7.99 3.26 10.36
C ASP A 144 -7.13 3.46 9.11
N ALA A 145 -6.02 4.19 9.25
CA ALA A 145 -5.12 4.56 8.16
C ALA A 145 -3.88 3.65 8.12
N PHE A 146 -4.03 2.36 7.83
CA PHE A 146 -2.92 1.41 7.83
C PHE A 146 -1.75 1.85 6.94
N ALA A 147 -2.00 2.44 5.77
CA ALA A 147 -0.94 2.94 4.89
C ALA A 147 -0.05 4.05 5.52
N ALA A 148 -0.52 4.70 6.59
CA ALA A 148 0.20 5.76 7.28
C ALA A 148 0.89 5.31 8.59
N VAL A 149 0.69 4.08 9.08
CA VAL A 149 1.16 3.61 10.40
C VAL A 149 2.69 3.60 10.57
N HIS A 150 3.43 3.57 9.46
CA HIS A 150 4.88 3.59 9.45
C HIS A 150 5.48 4.99 9.70
N ARG A 151 4.65 6.00 9.89
CA ARG A 151 5.03 7.41 10.10
C ARG A 151 4.56 7.89 11.47
N ALA A 152 5.47 8.50 12.22
CA ALA A 152 5.14 9.18 13.46
C ALA A 152 4.71 10.63 13.13
N HIS A 153 3.42 10.81 12.86
CA HIS A 153 2.80 12.11 12.57
C HIS A 153 1.84 12.50 13.70
N ALA A 154 1.48 13.78 13.80
CA ALA A 154 0.59 14.28 14.83
C ALA A 154 -0.78 13.58 14.79
N SER A 155 -1.36 13.39 13.59
CA SER A 155 -2.66 12.74 13.40
C SER A 155 -2.62 11.21 13.51
N THR A 156 -1.45 10.56 13.55
CA THR A 156 -1.32 9.09 13.62
C THR A 156 -0.77 8.60 14.94
N VAL A 157 0.09 9.38 15.60
CA VAL A 157 0.75 9.03 16.88
C VAL A 157 0.41 10.07 17.95
N GLY A 158 0.76 11.34 17.75
CA GLY A 158 0.63 12.36 18.80
C GLY A 158 -0.78 12.53 19.35
N ILE A 159 -1.80 12.39 18.52
CA ILE A 159 -3.20 12.49 18.94
C ILE A 159 -3.60 11.40 19.95
N ALA A 160 -3.01 10.21 19.86
CA ALA A 160 -3.28 9.10 20.76
C ALA A 160 -2.74 9.31 22.19
N ASP A 161 -1.84 10.28 22.38
CA ASP A 161 -1.38 10.69 23.73
C ASP A 161 -2.43 11.49 24.49
N HIS A 162 -3.48 11.94 23.81
CA HIS A 162 -4.47 12.87 24.37
C HIS A 162 -5.90 12.30 24.45
N LEU A 163 -6.18 11.19 23.77
CA LEU A 163 -7.51 10.57 23.70
C LEU A 163 -7.42 9.06 23.88
N PRO A 164 -8.48 8.42 24.39
CA PRO A 164 -8.64 6.98 24.26
C PRO A 164 -8.53 6.59 22.79
N ALA A 165 -7.55 5.70 22.47
CA ALA A 165 -7.20 5.36 21.09
C ALA A 165 -7.55 3.90 20.77
N TYR A 166 -8.13 3.69 19.58
CA TYR A 166 -8.57 2.38 19.10
C TYR A 166 -8.16 2.15 17.65
N ALA A 167 -8.04 0.89 17.27
CA ALA A 167 -7.87 0.47 15.88
C ALA A 167 -9.22 0.42 15.17
N GLY A 168 -9.32 0.95 13.96
CA GLY A 168 -10.47 0.74 13.10
C GLY A 168 -10.48 -0.65 12.48
N MET A 169 -11.61 -1.05 11.90
CA MET A 169 -11.81 -2.39 11.32
C MET A 169 -10.88 -2.69 10.15
N LEU A 170 -10.50 -1.68 9.34
CA LEU A 170 -9.49 -1.86 8.30
C LEU A 170 -8.13 -2.17 8.91
N MET A 171 -7.75 -1.42 9.95
CA MET A 171 -6.50 -1.63 10.66
C MET A 171 -6.40 -3.05 11.23
N GLU A 172 -7.46 -3.53 11.88
CA GLU A 172 -7.50 -4.87 12.45
C GLU A 172 -7.40 -5.95 11.36
N ARG A 173 -8.10 -5.78 10.23
CA ARG A 173 -8.02 -6.72 9.11
C ARG A 173 -6.62 -6.77 8.49
N GLU A 174 -5.98 -5.62 8.31
CA GLU A 174 -4.60 -5.53 7.80
C GLU A 174 -3.63 -6.28 8.72
N ILE A 175 -3.70 -6.03 10.03
CA ILE A 175 -2.83 -6.69 11.01
C ILE A 175 -3.12 -8.19 11.06
N ALA A 176 -4.37 -8.62 11.10
CA ALA A 176 -4.74 -10.02 11.11
C ALA A 176 -4.21 -10.77 9.88
N ALA A 177 -4.34 -10.16 8.68
CA ALA A 177 -3.84 -10.76 7.46
C ALA A 177 -2.30 -10.85 7.45
N LEU A 178 -1.61 -9.80 7.86
CA LEU A 178 -0.15 -9.74 7.81
C LEU A 178 0.51 -10.56 8.93
N SER A 179 -0.12 -10.69 10.09
CA SER A 179 0.40 -11.54 11.19
C SER A 179 0.52 -13.02 10.82
N ARG A 180 -0.31 -13.50 9.87
CA ARG A 180 -0.16 -14.87 9.35
C ARG A 180 1.15 -15.11 8.59
N LEU A 181 1.82 -14.03 8.15
CA LEU A 181 3.12 -14.10 7.49
C LEU A 181 4.30 -14.13 8.49
N GLU A 182 4.04 -14.00 9.80
CA GLU A 182 5.07 -14.15 10.84
C GLU A 182 5.45 -15.64 11.01
N GLU A 183 4.46 -16.54 10.93
CA GLU A 183 4.63 -18.00 10.98
C GLU A 183 3.96 -18.64 9.74
N PRO A 184 4.56 -18.47 8.54
CA PRO A 184 3.95 -18.91 7.28
C PRO A 184 4.02 -20.41 7.10
N GLU A 185 2.98 -21.00 6.49
CA GLU A 185 3.07 -22.35 5.95
C GLU A 185 4.04 -22.38 4.76
N ARG A 186 4.87 -23.44 4.67
CA ARG A 186 5.89 -23.57 3.62
C ARG A 186 5.47 -24.58 2.54
N PRO A 187 5.90 -24.41 1.28
CA PRO A 187 6.85 -23.40 0.79
C PRO A 187 6.29 -21.96 0.84
N TYR A 188 7.13 -21.01 1.28
CA TYR A 188 6.82 -19.60 1.32
C TYR A 188 7.56 -18.88 0.19
N VAL A 189 6.81 -18.35 -0.75
CA VAL A 189 7.30 -17.70 -1.97
C VAL A 189 7.06 -16.19 -1.89
N ALA A 190 8.11 -15.41 -2.11
CA ALA A 190 7.99 -13.97 -2.32
C ALA A 190 8.08 -13.62 -3.81
N ILE A 191 7.22 -12.72 -4.28
CA ILE A 191 7.29 -12.16 -5.63
C ILE A 191 7.60 -10.68 -5.51
N VAL A 192 8.69 -10.25 -6.14
CA VAL A 192 9.15 -8.87 -6.07
C VAL A 192 9.37 -8.33 -7.47
N GLY A 193 8.60 -7.31 -7.82
CA GLY A 193 8.72 -6.64 -9.10
C GLY A 193 8.72 -5.12 -8.99
N GLY A 194 8.36 -4.47 -10.09
CA GLY A 194 8.27 -3.02 -10.21
C GLY A 194 9.42 -2.40 -10.99
N LYS A 195 9.25 -1.13 -11.37
CA LYS A 195 10.16 -0.41 -12.26
C LYS A 195 11.49 -0.03 -11.60
N LYS A 196 11.47 0.39 -10.31
CA LYS A 196 12.65 0.96 -9.62
C LYS A 196 13.22 -0.01 -8.60
N ALA A 197 14.38 -0.59 -8.85
CA ALA A 197 15.07 -1.52 -7.95
C ALA A 197 15.32 -0.90 -6.56
N ARG A 198 15.79 0.36 -6.51
CA ARG A 198 16.09 1.07 -5.25
C ARG A 198 14.96 1.02 -4.22
N SER A 199 13.71 1.07 -4.67
CA SER A 199 12.55 1.02 -3.78
C SER A 199 12.26 -0.36 -3.19
N LYS A 200 12.85 -1.42 -3.75
CA LYS A 200 12.59 -2.82 -3.41
C LYS A 200 13.75 -3.52 -2.69
N LEU A 201 14.98 -3.00 -2.75
CA LEU A 201 16.15 -3.65 -2.13
C LEU A 201 15.97 -3.88 -0.64
N GLY A 202 15.41 -2.91 0.08
CA GLY A 202 15.13 -3.09 1.50
C GLY A 202 14.16 -4.24 1.77
N ALA A 203 13.11 -4.40 0.93
CA ALA A 203 12.18 -5.52 1.06
C ALA A 203 12.85 -6.85 0.72
N LEU A 204 13.66 -6.90 -0.34
CA LEU A 204 14.41 -8.11 -0.72
C LEU A 204 15.36 -8.54 0.39
N ARG A 205 16.13 -7.61 0.97
CA ARG A 205 17.07 -7.90 2.07
C ARG A 205 16.36 -8.50 3.28
N ASP A 206 15.17 -7.98 3.62
CA ASP A 206 14.46 -8.39 4.83
C ASP A 206 13.58 -9.63 4.60
N LEU A 207 13.13 -9.88 3.37
CA LEU A 207 12.38 -11.10 3.00
C LEU A 207 13.29 -12.30 2.78
N ALA A 208 14.50 -12.11 2.23
CA ALA A 208 15.41 -13.20 1.91
C ALA A 208 15.62 -14.20 3.06
N PRO A 209 15.83 -13.80 4.33
CA PRO A 209 16.00 -14.78 5.41
C PRO A 209 14.69 -15.46 5.87
N ARG A 210 13.54 -15.10 5.32
CA ARG A 210 12.21 -15.52 5.80
C ARG A 210 11.48 -16.44 4.83
N VAL A 211 11.83 -16.39 3.55
CA VAL A 211 11.15 -17.11 2.47
C VAL A 211 12.00 -18.25 1.92
N ASP A 212 11.38 -19.21 1.29
CA ASP A 212 12.11 -20.30 0.62
C ASP A 212 12.57 -19.89 -0.78
N GLU A 213 11.73 -19.09 -1.47
CA GLU A 213 12.00 -18.68 -2.85
C GLU A 213 11.61 -17.22 -3.06
N ILE A 214 12.37 -16.52 -3.91
CA ILE A 214 12.05 -15.16 -4.37
C ILE A 214 11.99 -15.16 -5.89
N LEU A 215 10.83 -14.79 -6.45
CA LEU A 215 10.64 -14.60 -7.88
C LEU A 215 10.78 -13.11 -8.18
N ILE A 216 11.75 -12.73 -9.00
CA ILE A 216 12.05 -11.33 -9.30
C ILE A 216 11.65 -11.01 -10.75
N GLY A 217 10.88 -9.92 -10.94
CA GLY A 217 10.47 -9.43 -12.27
C GLY A 217 10.61 -7.92 -12.44
N GLY A 218 10.18 -7.42 -13.58
CA GLY A 218 10.21 -6.00 -13.91
C GLY A 218 11.62 -5.40 -13.95
N GLY A 219 11.74 -4.08 -13.79
CA GLY A 219 13.02 -3.37 -13.74
C GLY A 219 13.93 -3.81 -12.59
N VAL A 220 13.36 -4.38 -11.52
CA VAL A 220 14.13 -5.00 -10.44
C VAL A 220 14.96 -6.17 -11.00
N ALA A 221 14.33 -7.08 -11.75
CA ALA A 221 15.01 -8.23 -12.34
C ALA A 221 16.10 -7.80 -13.33
N LEU A 222 15.82 -6.80 -14.16
CA LEU A 222 16.79 -6.28 -15.13
C LEU A 222 18.02 -5.67 -14.45
N THR A 223 17.82 -4.99 -13.31
CA THR A 223 18.94 -4.48 -12.51
C THR A 223 19.75 -5.62 -11.88
N PHE A 224 19.11 -6.72 -11.42
CA PHE A 224 19.79 -7.93 -10.97
C PHE A 224 20.60 -8.58 -12.11
N LEU A 225 19.99 -8.77 -13.27
CA LEU A 225 20.66 -9.36 -14.43
C LEU A 225 21.89 -8.52 -14.84
N GLY A 226 21.78 -7.19 -14.91
CA GLY A 226 22.90 -6.30 -15.18
C GLY A 226 24.01 -6.41 -14.13
N ALA A 227 23.66 -6.52 -12.83
CA ALA A 227 24.62 -6.71 -11.75
C ALA A 227 25.41 -8.02 -11.86
N TYR A 228 24.84 -9.04 -12.52
CA TYR A 228 25.49 -10.32 -12.82
C TYR A 228 26.10 -10.38 -14.23
N GLY A 229 26.22 -9.23 -14.92
CA GLY A 229 26.93 -9.09 -16.17
C GLY A 229 26.13 -9.47 -17.42
N ALA A 230 24.80 -9.54 -17.33
CA ALA A 230 23.94 -9.72 -18.49
C ALA A 230 23.90 -8.46 -19.36
N ASP A 231 23.73 -8.62 -20.67
CA ASP A 231 23.42 -7.53 -21.58
C ASP A 231 21.90 -7.30 -21.56
N VAL A 232 21.49 -6.19 -20.96
CA VAL A 232 20.08 -5.85 -20.76
C VAL A 232 19.58 -4.78 -21.74
N GLY A 233 20.32 -4.53 -22.83
CA GLY A 233 19.98 -3.55 -23.86
C GLY A 233 19.76 -2.16 -23.29
N ASP A 234 18.71 -1.47 -23.79
CA ASP A 234 18.34 -0.12 -23.34
C ASP A 234 17.40 -0.13 -22.13
N SER A 235 17.33 -1.25 -21.42
CA SER A 235 16.46 -1.38 -20.23
C SER A 235 16.89 -0.43 -19.11
N VAL A 236 15.90 0.06 -18.36
CA VAL A 236 16.16 0.93 -17.20
C VAL A 236 16.75 0.12 -16.06
N VAL A 237 18.03 0.34 -15.77
CA VAL A 237 18.77 -0.29 -14.66
C VAL A 237 19.41 0.78 -13.77
N ASP A 238 19.63 0.45 -12.50
CA ASP A 238 20.32 1.32 -11.54
C ASP A 238 21.70 0.68 -11.24
N GLU A 239 22.72 1.02 -12.05
CA GLU A 239 24.08 0.49 -11.90
C GLU A 239 24.71 0.78 -10.54
N GLY A 240 24.32 1.88 -9.92
CA GLY A 240 24.77 2.26 -8.56
C GLY A 240 24.32 1.29 -7.47
N LEU A 241 23.46 0.30 -7.81
CA LEU A 241 22.97 -0.73 -6.87
C LEU A 241 23.62 -2.10 -7.08
N PHE A 242 24.49 -2.26 -8.05
CA PHE A 242 25.03 -3.58 -8.43
C PHE A 242 25.73 -4.30 -7.29
N ASP A 243 26.52 -3.58 -6.50
CA ASP A 243 27.22 -4.19 -5.36
C ASP A 243 26.23 -4.60 -4.26
N GLU A 244 25.24 -3.76 -3.94
CA GLU A 244 24.19 -4.08 -2.99
C GLU A 244 23.34 -5.28 -3.43
N ILE A 245 23.07 -5.41 -4.73
CA ILE A 245 22.33 -6.54 -5.31
C ILE A 245 23.12 -7.84 -5.16
N ARG A 246 24.44 -7.83 -5.43
CA ARG A 246 25.29 -9.00 -5.23
C ARG A 246 25.32 -9.42 -3.77
N GLU A 247 25.44 -8.47 -2.85
CA GLU A 247 25.37 -8.74 -1.41
C GLU A 247 24.06 -9.41 -0.99
N ILE A 248 22.91 -8.94 -1.55
CA ILE A 248 21.59 -9.54 -1.29
C ILE A 248 21.53 -10.97 -1.86
N GLY A 249 22.04 -11.19 -3.08
CA GLY A 249 22.09 -12.51 -3.71
C GLY A 249 22.91 -13.51 -2.88
N ASP A 250 24.12 -13.11 -2.50
CA ASP A 250 25.02 -13.92 -1.67
C ASP A 250 24.42 -14.19 -0.28
N ALA A 251 23.71 -13.24 0.30
CA ALA A 251 23.05 -13.40 1.60
C ALA A 251 21.85 -14.37 1.50
N ALA A 252 21.06 -14.29 0.43
CA ALA A 252 19.97 -15.21 0.17
C ALA A 252 20.48 -16.66 0.00
N GLU A 253 21.51 -16.85 -0.81
CA GLU A 253 22.13 -18.17 -1.04
C GLU A 253 22.67 -18.77 0.27
N ARG A 254 23.42 -17.99 1.06
CA ARG A 254 23.89 -18.42 2.38
C ARG A 254 22.76 -18.74 3.36
N GLY A 255 21.63 -18.04 3.23
CA GLY A 255 20.42 -18.26 4.04
C GLY A 255 19.55 -19.44 3.59
N GLY A 256 19.88 -20.07 2.44
CA GLY A 256 19.09 -21.16 1.87
C GLY A 256 17.88 -20.70 1.05
N THR A 257 17.77 -19.40 0.74
CA THR A 257 16.71 -18.84 -0.10
C THR A 257 17.12 -18.85 -1.56
N THR A 258 16.27 -19.39 -2.42
CA THR A 258 16.53 -19.41 -3.88
C THR A 258 15.96 -18.17 -4.54
N ILE A 259 16.79 -17.40 -5.23
CA ILE A 259 16.36 -16.27 -6.08
C ILE A 259 16.21 -16.76 -7.52
N HIS A 260 15.01 -16.54 -8.09
CA HIS A 260 14.67 -16.83 -9.48
C HIS A 260 14.64 -15.54 -10.28
N LEU A 261 15.57 -15.40 -11.23
CA LEU A 261 15.58 -14.32 -12.21
C LEU A 261 14.93 -14.80 -13.52
N PRO A 262 14.39 -13.90 -14.35
CA PRO A 262 13.85 -14.27 -15.65
C PRO A 262 14.86 -15.00 -16.54
N GLU A 263 14.38 -16.03 -17.26
CA GLU A 263 15.11 -16.69 -18.34
C GLU A 263 14.91 -15.96 -19.66
N ASP A 264 13.69 -15.48 -19.86
CA ASP A 264 13.29 -14.70 -21.02
C ASP A 264 12.42 -13.52 -20.61
N VAL A 265 12.35 -12.52 -21.47
CA VAL A 265 11.59 -11.29 -21.29
C VAL A 265 10.85 -10.93 -22.56
N ALA A 266 9.70 -10.29 -22.41
CA ALA A 266 9.04 -9.56 -23.48
C ALA A 266 9.73 -8.19 -23.60
N ILE A 267 10.23 -7.91 -24.81
CA ILE A 267 10.96 -6.68 -25.12
C ILE A 267 10.18 -5.80 -26.08
N GLY A 268 10.34 -4.48 -25.92
CA GLY A 268 9.82 -3.44 -26.82
C GLY A 268 10.85 -2.34 -27.00
N VAL A 269 10.69 -1.52 -28.04
CA VAL A 269 11.51 -0.32 -28.24
C VAL A 269 11.02 0.79 -27.31
N ASP A 270 9.70 0.82 -27.07
CA ASP A 270 9.03 1.79 -26.19
C ASP A 270 7.83 1.15 -25.48
N LEU A 271 7.19 1.91 -24.60
CA LEU A 271 5.96 1.54 -23.90
C LEU A 271 4.72 1.90 -24.73
N SER A 272 4.66 1.46 -25.98
CA SER A 272 3.53 1.69 -26.87
C SER A 272 2.61 0.45 -26.93
N PRO A 273 1.27 0.62 -26.81
CA PRO A 273 0.31 -0.48 -27.03
C PRO A 273 0.37 -1.07 -28.45
N GLU A 274 0.83 -0.28 -29.43
CA GLU A 274 0.91 -0.63 -30.85
C GLU A 274 2.36 -0.99 -31.26
N GLY A 275 3.31 -0.93 -30.31
CA GLY A 275 4.72 -1.19 -30.52
C GLY A 275 5.01 -2.64 -30.85
N GLU A 276 6.13 -2.87 -31.52
CA GLU A 276 6.62 -4.23 -31.77
C GLU A 276 7.04 -4.89 -30.46
N VAL A 277 6.50 -6.10 -30.20
CA VAL A 277 6.85 -6.92 -29.04
C VAL A 277 7.56 -8.19 -29.52
N ARG A 278 8.69 -8.48 -28.91
CA ARG A 278 9.45 -9.72 -29.15
C ARG A 278 9.76 -10.40 -27.81
N THR A 279 10.08 -11.68 -27.88
CA THR A 279 10.68 -12.41 -26.77
C THR A 279 12.18 -12.51 -26.97
N SER A 280 12.96 -12.21 -25.92
CA SER A 280 14.41 -12.31 -25.90
C SER A 280 14.90 -13.12 -24.71
N ASP A 281 16.08 -13.73 -24.83
CA ASP A 281 16.84 -14.18 -23.65
C ASP A 281 17.05 -13.00 -22.71
N ALA A 282 16.76 -13.17 -21.44
CA ALA A 282 16.86 -12.12 -20.45
C ALA A 282 18.30 -11.63 -20.20
N ARG A 283 19.30 -12.44 -20.61
CA ARG A 283 20.73 -12.13 -20.48
C ARG A 283 21.33 -11.52 -21.72
N ALA A 284 20.58 -11.42 -22.83
CA ALA A 284 21.06 -10.95 -24.12
C ALA A 284 19.97 -10.12 -24.84
N ILE A 285 19.51 -9.05 -24.20
CA ILE A 285 18.56 -8.12 -24.80
C ILE A 285 19.29 -7.26 -25.83
N PRO A 286 18.83 -7.21 -27.10
CA PRO A 286 19.50 -6.43 -28.14
C PRO A 286 19.51 -4.93 -27.84
N ALA A 287 20.55 -4.22 -28.30
CA ALA A 287 20.60 -2.76 -28.27
C ALA A 287 19.39 -2.15 -28.99
N GLY A 288 18.85 -1.06 -28.47
CA GLY A 288 17.62 -0.42 -28.94
C GLY A 288 16.33 -1.07 -28.38
N TRP A 289 16.41 -2.12 -27.58
CA TRP A 289 15.26 -2.82 -26.97
C TRP A 289 15.34 -2.79 -25.45
N GLN A 290 14.19 -2.76 -24.81
CA GLN A 290 14.03 -2.78 -23.35
C GLN A 290 13.24 -4.01 -22.92
N GLY A 291 13.61 -4.65 -21.81
CA GLY A 291 12.77 -5.63 -21.14
C GLY A 291 11.58 -4.92 -20.45
N LEU A 292 10.36 -5.29 -20.82
CA LEU A 292 9.14 -4.61 -20.38
C LEU A 292 8.16 -5.54 -19.65
N ASP A 293 8.32 -6.86 -19.79
CA ASP A 293 7.61 -7.88 -19.01
C ASP A 293 8.46 -9.16 -18.95
N ILE A 294 8.08 -10.10 -18.09
CA ILE A 294 8.66 -11.46 -18.10
C ILE A 294 8.15 -12.24 -19.31
N GLY A 295 9.02 -13.09 -19.88
CA GLY A 295 8.69 -13.89 -21.04
C GLY A 295 7.96 -15.20 -20.73
N PRO A 296 7.51 -15.94 -21.76
CA PRO A 296 6.67 -17.14 -21.60
C PRO A 296 7.34 -18.26 -20.80
N LYS A 297 8.65 -18.52 -20.97
CA LYS A 297 9.37 -19.53 -20.18
C LYS A 297 9.46 -19.14 -18.72
N THR A 298 9.68 -17.87 -18.46
CA THR A 298 9.72 -17.32 -17.10
C THR A 298 8.34 -17.41 -16.43
N ILE A 299 7.26 -17.10 -17.17
CA ILE A 299 5.89 -17.24 -16.70
C ILE A 299 5.59 -18.68 -16.31
N GLU A 300 5.93 -19.65 -17.16
CA GLU A 300 5.75 -21.08 -16.88
C GLU A 300 6.46 -21.47 -15.58
N ARG A 301 7.76 -21.18 -15.49
CA ARG A 301 8.56 -21.50 -14.31
C ARG A 301 8.04 -20.83 -13.03
N PHE A 302 7.66 -19.56 -13.09
CA PHE A 302 7.13 -18.84 -11.92
C PHE A 302 5.76 -19.39 -11.52
N THR A 303 4.93 -19.77 -12.49
CA THR A 303 3.65 -20.43 -12.23
C THR A 303 3.84 -21.72 -11.45
N ASP A 304 4.79 -22.58 -11.85
CA ASP A 304 5.10 -23.85 -11.15
C ASP A 304 5.47 -23.62 -9.68
N ARG A 305 6.20 -22.52 -9.38
CA ARG A 305 6.55 -22.18 -7.99
C ARG A 305 5.35 -21.68 -7.21
N VAL A 306 4.52 -20.86 -7.82
CA VAL A 306 3.31 -20.30 -7.20
C VAL A 306 2.30 -21.39 -6.87
N VAL A 307 2.05 -22.34 -7.80
CA VAL A 307 1.02 -23.38 -7.57
C VAL A 307 1.43 -24.41 -6.51
N THR A 308 2.73 -24.53 -6.24
CA THR A 308 3.24 -25.42 -5.18
C THR A 308 3.41 -24.72 -3.83
N ALA A 309 3.33 -23.39 -3.80
CA ALA A 309 3.45 -22.60 -2.58
C ALA A 309 2.28 -22.84 -1.61
N LYS A 310 2.55 -22.70 -0.31
CA LYS A 310 1.51 -22.62 0.74
C LYS A 310 1.27 -21.18 1.18
N THR A 311 2.31 -20.34 1.08
CA THR A 311 2.20 -18.90 1.37
C THR A 311 2.85 -18.13 0.23
N VAL A 312 2.19 -17.07 -0.24
CA VAL A 312 2.69 -16.16 -1.26
C VAL A 312 2.59 -14.72 -0.76
N VAL A 313 3.69 -13.98 -0.86
CA VAL A 313 3.66 -12.52 -0.70
C VAL A 313 4.13 -11.86 -1.99
N TRP A 314 3.39 -10.88 -2.49
CA TRP A 314 3.72 -10.22 -3.74
C TRP A 314 3.74 -8.71 -3.62
N THR A 315 4.81 -8.06 -4.11
CA THR A 315 4.95 -6.61 -4.18
C THR A 315 5.61 -6.15 -5.48
N GLY A 316 4.94 -5.30 -6.21
CA GLY A 316 5.37 -4.75 -7.51
C GLY A 316 5.05 -5.66 -8.68
N PRO A 317 4.51 -5.11 -9.78
CA PRO A 317 4.19 -5.86 -10.99
C PRO A 317 5.44 -6.43 -11.67
N LEU A 318 5.26 -7.49 -12.45
CA LEU A 318 6.36 -8.20 -13.13
C LEU A 318 6.69 -7.62 -14.51
N GLY A 319 5.81 -6.76 -15.02
CA GLY A 319 5.93 -6.02 -16.27
C GLY A 319 5.22 -4.69 -16.21
N ALA A 320 5.22 -3.94 -17.31
CA ALA A 320 4.48 -2.69 -17.48
C ALA A 320 2.99 -2.98 -17.73
N PHE A 321 2.29 -3.44 -16.70
CA PHE A 321 0.92 -3.99 -16.78
C PHE A 321 -0.12 -2.98 -17.27
N GLU A 322 0.19 -1.70 -17.23
CA GLU A 322 -0.64 -0.61 -17.74
C GLU A 322 -0.76 -0.67 -19.27
N VAL A 323 0.23 -1.24 -19.94
CA VAL A 323 0.32 -1.39 -21.39
C VAL A 323 0.02 -2.83 -21.77
N GLU A 324 -1.07 -3.09 -22.47
CA GLU A 324 -1.62 -4.44 -22.72
C GLU A 324 -0.58 -5.48 -23.19
N PRO A 325 0.30 -5.21 -24.17
CA PRO A 325 1.31 -6.18 -24.60
C PRO A 325 2.29 -6.63 -23.51
N PHE A 326 2.47 -5.81 -22.46
CA PHE A 326 3.42 -6.04 -21.36
C PHE A 326 2.72 -6.34 -20.03
N SER A 327 1.44 -6.69 -20.09
CA SER A 327 0.62 -7.04 -18.91
C SER A 327 0.57 -8.55 -18.63
N THR A 328 1.02 -9.37 -19.59
CA THR A 328 0.82 -10.82 -19.59
C THR A 328 1.47 -11.51 -18.39
N GLY A 329 2.71 -11.15 -18.05
CA GLY A 329 3.44 -11.73 -16.92
C GLY A 329 2.72 -11.49 -15.61
N THR A 330 2.36 -10.24 -15.33
CA THR A 330 1.64 -9.87 -14.10
C THR A 330 0.27 -10.57 -14.04
N ARG A 331 -0.47 -10.60 -15.15
CA ARG A 331 -1.79 -11.25 -15.23
C ARG A 331 -1.70 -12.75 -14.97
N ARG A 332 -0.81 -13.46 -15.68
CA ARG A 332 -0.70 -14.92 -15.59
C ARG A 332 -0.26 -15.39 -14.20
N ILE A 333 0.66 -14.67 -13.57
CA ILE A 333 1.06 -14.98 -12.19
C ILE A 333 -0.07 -14.66 -11.20
N GLY A 334 -0.81 -13.57 -11.40
CA GLY A 334 -2.02 -13.27 -10.63
C GLY A 334 -3.10 -14.35 -10.76
N GLU A 335 -3.35 -14.84 -11.98
CA GLU A 335 -4.26 -15.96 -12.25
C GLU A 335 -3.80 -17.26 -11.57
N ALA A 336 -2.50 -17.55 -11.58
CA ALA A 336 -1.93 -18.71 -10.91
C ALA A 336 -2.12 -18.66 -9.39
N ILE A 337 -1.87 -17.50 -8.77
CA ILE A 337 -2.14 -17.27 -7.34
C ILE A 337 -3.64 -17.47 -7.06
N ALA A 338 -4.50 -16.85 -7.86
CA ALA A 338 -5.95 -16.93 -7.72
C ALA A 338 -6.52 -18.35 -7.90
N ALA A 339 -5.79 -19.23 -8.57
CA ALA A 339 -6.14 -20.63 -8.78
C ALA A 339 -5.51 -21.59 -7.77
N SER A 340 -4.55 -21.12 -6.96
CA SER A 340 -3.85 -21.92 -5.96
C SER A 340 -4.59 -21.93 -4.61
N ASP A 341 -4.24 -22.90 -3.75
CA ASP A 341 -4.68 -22.97 -2.36
C ASP A 341 -3.76 -22.17 -1.40
N ALA A 342 -2.80 -21.42 -1.93
CA ALA A 342 -1.85 -20.67 -1.13
C ALA A 342 -2.54 -19.52 -0.39
N TYR A 343 -2.14 -19.30 0.86
CA TYR A 343 -2.45 -18.05 1.52
C TYR A 343 -1.66 -16.93 0.85
N SER A 344 -2.35 -16.02 0.19
CA SER A 344 -1.74 -15.00 -0.66
C SER A 344 -2.00 -13.59 -0.14
N VAL A 345 -0.91 -12.82 0.01
CA VAL A 345 -0.97 -11.40 0.39
C VAL A 345 -0.30 -10.56 -0.70
N ILE A 346 -1.05 -9.62 -1.22
CA ILE A 346 -0.54 -8.65 -2.19
C ILE A 346 -0.39 -7.29 -1.50
N GLY A 347 0.83 -6.75 -1.53
CA GLY A 347 1.17 -5.46 -0.96
C GLY A 347 1.65 -4.47 -2.02
N GLY A 348 1.10 -3.27 -1.99
CA GLY A 348 1.49 -2.18 -2.89
C GLY A 348 0.37 -1.74 -3.83
N GLY A 349 0.26 -0.42 -4.04
CA GLY A 349 -0.79 0.18 -4.86
C GLY A 349 -0.80 -0.37 -6.29
N GLU A 350 0.35 -0.36 -6.98
CA GLU A 350 0.46 -0.84 -8.36
C GLU A 350 0.07 -2.31 -8.53
N THR A 351 0.46 -3.19 -7.59
CA THR A 351 0.11 -4.62 -7.67
C THR A 351 -1.37 -4.84 -7.37
N GLY A 352 -1.92 -4.14 -6.38
CA GLY A 352 -3.35 -4.16 -6.08
C GLY A 352 -4.20 -3.64 -7.24
N GLU A 353 -3.78 -2.55 -7.88
CA GLU A 353 -4.38 -1.99 -9.09
C GLU A 353 -4.38 -3.00 -10.24
N ALA A 354 -3.26 -3.69 -10.48
CA ALA A 354 -3.18 -4.76 -11.48
C ALA A 354 -4.18 -5.87 -11.19
N MET A 355 -4.30 -6.33 -9.94
CA MET A 355 -5.27 -7.36 -9.57
C MET A 355 -6.72 -6.90 -9.75
N ALA A 356 -7.02 -5.64 -9.44
CA ALA A 356 -8.34 -5.06 -9.68
C ALA A 356 -8.66 -4.98 -11.18
N ARG A 357 -7.72 -4.50 -12.00
CA ARG A 357 -7.85 -4.44 -13.46
C ARG A 357 -8.09 -5.81 -14.09
N PHE A 358 -7.48 -6.87 -13.56
CA PHE A 358 -7.65 -8.24 -14.06
C PHE A 358 -8.83 -8.98 -13.42
N GLY A 359 -9.60 -8.37 -12.51
CA GLY A 359 -10.75 -8.98 -11.85
C GLY A 359 -10.36 -10.12 -10.89
N LEU A 360 -9.19 -10.05 -10.27
CA LEU A 360 -8.63 -11.11 -9.43
C LEU A 360 -8.71 -10.84 -7.92
N VAL A 361 -9.10 -9.63 -7.50
CA VAL A 361 -9.07 -9.20 -6.08
C VAL A 361 -9.80 -10.18 -5.16
N ASP A 362 -11.00 -10.61 -5.52
CA ASP A 362 -11.85 -11.49 -4.70
C ASP A 362 -11.31 -12.94 -4.59
N ARG A 363 -10.30 -13.26 -5.38
CA ARG A 363 -9.65 -14.59 -5.42
C ARG A 363 -8.28 -14.61 -4.76
N ILE A 364 -7.82 -13.47 -4.27
CA ILE A 364 -6.60 -13.31 -3.47
C ILE A 364 -6.99 -13.31 -2.00
N SER A 365 -6.24 -14.00 -1.14
CA SER A 365 -6.58 -14.09 0.28
C SER A 365 -6.59 -12.70 0.96
N TYR A 366 -5.65 -11.82 0.59
CA TYR A 366 -5.65 -10.44 1.06
C TYR A 366 -4.90 -9.48 0.12
N VAL A 367 -5.53 -8.35 -0.22
CA VAL A 367 -4.91 -7.24 -0.93
C VAL A 367 -4.77 -6.07 0.05
N SER A 368 -3.54 -5.78 0.48
CA SER A 368 -3.26 -4.73 1.45
C SER A 368 -3.35 -3.34 0.82
N THR A 369 -4.04 -2.45 1.51
CA THR A 369 -4.11 -1.02 1.16
C THR A 369 -2.81 -0.27 1.51
N GLY A 370 -1.96 -0.89 2.32
CA GLY A 370 -0.84 -0.26 3.02
C GLY A 370 0.51 -0.30 2.35
N GLY A 371 0.65 -0.69 1.09
CA GLY A 371 1.91 -0.68 0.32
C GLY A 371 3.22 -0.63 1.12
N GLY A 372 3.67 0.56 1.45
CA GLY A 372 4.88 0.78 2.26
C GLY A 372 4.78 0.28 3.70
N ALA A 373 3.60 0.39 4.33
CA ALA A 373 3.37 -0.10 5.68
C ALA A 373 3.34 -1.64 5.74
N CYS A 374 2.72 -2.28 4.75
CA CYS A 374 2.74 -3.72 4.56
C CYS A 374 4.18 -4.22 4.47
N LEU A 375 5.00 -3.63 3.59
CA LEU A 375 6.42 -3.95 3.49
C LEU A 375 7.19 -3.72 4.79
N ALA A 376 6.90 -2.63 5.52
CA ALA A 376 7.57 -2.34 6.78
C ALA A 376 7.24 -3.37 7.86
N LEU A 377 5.97 -3.83 7.92
CA LEU A 377 5.55 -4.88 8.85
C LEU A 377 6.20 -6.23 8.48
N LEU A 378 6.19 -6.61 7.21
CA LEU A 378 6.88 -7.82 6.72
C LEU A 378 8.38 -7.82 7.04
N ARG A 379 8.99 -6.65 7.15
CA ARG A 379 10.38 -6.44 7.57
C ARG A 379 10.60 -6.58 9.08
N GLY A 380 9.54 -6.82 9.86
CA GLY A 380 9.59 -6.87 11.31
C GLY A 380 9.88 -5.52 11.96
N LYS A 381 9.65 -4.40 11.25
CA LYS A 381 9.81 -3.06 11.82
C LYS A 381 8.66 -2.76 12.77
N GLN A 382 8.98 -2.17 13.89
CA GLN A 382 7.98 -1.55 14.75
C GLN A 382 7.33 -0.39 14.00
N LEU A 383 6.01 -0.32 14.04
CA LEU A 383 5.22 0.71 13.38
C LEU A 383 4.70 1.68 14.44
N PRO A 384 5.18 2.93 14.48
CA PRO A 384 4.93 3.84 15.60
C PRO A 384 3.44 4.06 15.90
N ALA A 385 2.59 4.12 14.88
CA ALA A 385 1.16 4.32 15.10
C ALA A 385 0.47 3.05 15.65
N LEU A 386 1.01 1.84 15.42
CA LEU A 386 0.46 0.62 16.02
C LEU A 386 0.81 0.50 17.50
N GLU A 387 2.00 0.97 17.90
CA GLU A 387 2.40 1.01 19.30
C GLU A 387 1.44 1.89 20.13
N ALA A 388 0.96 3.00 19.54
CA ALA A 388 0.00 3.91 20.17
C ALA A 388 -1.42 3.29 20.33
N LEU A 389 -1.72 2.17 19.65
CA LEU A 389 -3.01 1.47 19.68
C LEU A 389 -2.99 0.16 20.47
N ARG A 390 -1.86 -0.18 21.09
CA ARG A 390 -1.74 -1.40 21.90
C ARG A 390 -2.64 -1.35 23.14
N SER A 391 -3.21 -2.51 23.46
CA SER A 391 -4.03 -2.73 24.65
C SER A 391 -3.18 -2.81 25.93
#